data_d54f537b5981b08e6d3b3c3ed5e64ca3
#
_entry.id   d54f537b5981b08e6d3b3c3ed5e64ca3
#
_cell.length_a   1.000
_cell.length_b   1.000
_cell.length_c   1.000
_cell.angle_alpha   90.00
_cell.angle_beta   90.00
_cell.angle_gamma   90.00
#
_symmetry.space_group_name_H-M   'P 1'
#
loop_
_entity.id
_entity.type
_entity.pdbx_description
1 polymer ?
#
loop_
_entity_poly.entity_id
_entity_poly.type
_entity_poly.pdbx_seq_one_letter_code
_entity_poly.pdbx_strand_id
1 'polypeptide(L)'
;MCDIQHEISRLLHFARQKGLIAPEDEVYAANRLLDVLHVEDYVPEEVDETIETATPILECMLDYAAEKGLIEGTTDERDLFDTRIMDCVMPRPSEVVRQFHAHYEESPREATDYYYALSIASNYIRKARIDKNIAWKTATEFGDLDVTINLSKPEKDPRDIAKAKLAKAAGYPKCLLCRENEGYAGHVNHPARETHRLIPLDLAGHPWFLQYSPYTYYNEHCIVLNSD
;
A
#
# COMPACT_ATOMS: atom_id res chain seq x y z
N MET A 1 4.52 -9.14 -23.10
CA MET A 1 4.84 -10.24 -22.16
C MET A 1 5.73 -9.64 -21.09
N CYS A 2 5.39 -9.79 -19.83
CA CYS A 2 6.14 -9.24 -18.72
C CYS A 2 7.47 -9.98 -18.58
N ASP A 3 8.61 -9.27 -18.58
CA ASP A 3 9.89 -9.82 -18.17
C ASP A 3 9.99 -9.73 -16.66
N ILE A 4 9.63 -10.80 -15.97
CA ILE A 4 9.52 -10.81 -14.52
C ILE A 4 10.87 -10.59 -13.81
N GLN A 5 11.99 -11.05 -14.38
CA GLN A 5 13.31 -10.86 -13.79
C GLN A 5 13.71 -9.38 -13.84
N HIS A 6 13.46 -8.75 -14.99
CA HIS A 6 13.67 -7.32 -15.15
C HIS A 6 12.80 -6.51 -14.17
N GLU A 7 11.52 -6.83 -14.05
CA GLU A 7 10.62 -6.11 -13.14
C GLU A 7 10.97 -6.31 -11.67
N ILE A 8 11.50 -7.49 -11.26
CA ILE A 8 12.03 -7.70 -9.91
C ILE A 8 13.21 -6.75 -9.66
N SER A 9 14.16 -6.66 -10.60
CA SER A 9 15.29 -5.75 -10.50
C SER A 9 14.84 -4.28 -10.43
N ARG A 10 13.84 -3.89 -11.22
CA ARG A 10 13.24 -2.55 -11.19
C ARG A 10 12.55 -2.24 -9.87
N LEU A 11 11.81 -3.20 -9.29
CA LEU A 11 11.14 -2.99 -8.01
C LEU A 11 12.15 -2.84 -6.86
N LEU A 12 13.22 -3.62 -6.86
CA LEU A 12 14.30 -3.49 -5.87
C LEU A 12 15.02 -2.14 -6.01
N HIS A 13 15.32 -1.73 -7.24
CA HIS A 13 15.89 -0.40 -7.52
C HIS A 13 14.97 0.73 -7.03
N PHE A 14 13.68 0.67 -7.37
CA PHE A 14 12.67 1.61 -6.87
C PHE A 14 12.63 1.66 -5.34
N ALA A 15 12.60 0.49 -4.69
CA ALA A 15 12.53 0.41 -3.24
C ALA A 15 13.74 1.05 -2.55
N ARG A 16 14.95 0.87 -3.11
CA ARG A 16 16.16 1.56 -2.66
C ARG A 16 16.10 3.06 -2.91
N GLN A 17 15.68 3.47 -4.10
CA GLN A 17 15.56 4.87 -4.49
C GLN A 17 14.58 5.64 -3.59
N LYS A 18 13.49 5.00 -3.17
CA LYS A 18 12.49 5.58 -2.27
C LYS A 18 12.77 5.34 -0.78
N GLY A 19 13.89 4.69 -0.44
CA GLY A 19 14.28 4.43 0.95
C GLY A 19 13.38 3.43 1.69
N LEU A 20 12.70 2.54 0.94
CA LEU A 20 11.91 1.46 1.54
C LEU A 20 12.80 0.34 2.09
N ILE A 21 13.91 0.05 1.42
CA ILE A 21 14.92 -0.93 1.85
C ILE A 21 16.33 -0.30 1.85
N ALA A 22 17.16 -0.77 2.75
CA ALA A 22 18.59 -0.50 2.74
C ALA A 22 19.32 -1.41 1.72
N PRO A 23 20.56 -1.05 1.27
CA PRO A 23 21.33 -1.93 0.39
C PRO A 23 21.52 -3.35 0.93
N GLU A 24 21.67 -3.48 2.24
CA GLU A 24 21.86 -4.76 2.93
C GLU A 24 20.62 -5.68 2.88
N ASP A 25 19.42 -5.10 2.67
CA ASP A 25 18.15 -5.83 2.61
C ASP A 25 17.81 -6.33 1.20
N GLU A 26 18.56 -5.90 0.17
CA GLU A 26 18.22 -6.14 -1.24
C GLU A 26 18.12 -7.63 -1.58
N VAL A 27 19.11 -8.43 -1.16
CA VAL A 27 19.09 -9.89 -1.42
C VAL A 27 17.95 -10.57 -0.67
N TYR A 28 17.67 -10.14 0.56
CA TYR A 28 16.55 -10.66 1.32
C TYR A 28 15.21 -10.35 0.64
N ALA A 29 15.03 -9.11 0.19
CA ALA A 29 13.83 -8.67 -0.52
C ALA A 29 13.66 -9.40 -1.87
N ALA A 30 14.77 -9.57 -2.62
CA ALA A 30 14.77 -10.36 -3.86
C ALA A 30 14.26 -11.78 -3.62
N ASN A 31 14.81 -12.49 -2.64
CA ASN A 31 14.41 -13.86 -2.32
C ASN A 31 12.94 -13.95 -1.90
N ARG A 32 12.42 -12.94 -1.19
CA ARG A 32 11.00 -12.84 -0.84
C ARG A 32 10.11 -12.65 -2.08
N LEU A 33 10.54 -11.81 -3.03
CA LEU A 33 9.84 -11.62 -4.30
C LEU A 33 9.81 -12.90 -5.15
N LEU A 34 10.94 -13.62 -5.23
CA LEU A 34 11.01 -14.91 -5.94
C LEU A 34 10.02 -15.92 -5.35
N ASP A 35 9.93 -16.02 -4.02
CA ASP A 35 8.99 -16.90 -3.33
C ASP A 35 7.53 -16.53 -3.64
N VAL A 36 7.18 -15.24 -3.49
CA VAL A 36 5.81 -14.75 -3.72
C VAL A 36 5.37 -14.92 -5.19
N LEU A 37 6.28 -14.71 -6.14
CA LEU A 37 6.01 -14.76 -7.57
C LEU A 37 6.23 -16.15 -8.17
N HIS A 38 6.69 -17.13 -7.37
CA HIS A 38 7.06 -18.47 -7.81
C HIS A 38 8.06 -18.45 -8.97
N VAL A 39 9.09 -17.61 -8.87
CA VAL A 39 10.17 -17.51 -9.84
C VAL A 39 11.36 -18.35 -9.36
N GLU A 40 11.80 -19.31 -10.16
CA GLU A 40 12.87 -20.24 -9.78
C GLU A 40 14.26 -19.72 -10.15
N ASP A 41 14.35 -19.00 -11.28
CA ASP A 41 15.61 -18.47 -11.80
C ASP A 41 15.58 -16.93 -11.79
N TYR A 42 16.62 -16.33 -11.22
CA TYR A 42 16.78 -14.88 -11.18
C TYR A 42 18.24 -14.46 -11.38
N VAL A 43 18.45 -13.62 -12.36
CA VAL A 43 19.73 -12.94 -12.58
C VAL A 43 19.49 -11.46 -12.34
N PRO A 44 20.11 -10.85 -11.29
CA PRO A 44 19.96 -9.42 -11.03
C PRO A 44 20.43 -8.60 -12.23
N GLU A 45 19.64 -7.61 -12.59
CA GLU A 45 19.96 -6.64 -13.64
C GLU A 45 20.29 -5.29 -13.05
N GLU A 46 21.24 -4.60 -13.63
CA GLU A 46 21.53 -3.21 -13.28
C GLU A 46 20.47 -2.32 -13.92
N VAL A 47 19.82 -1.50 -13.09
CA VAL A 47 18.76 -0.56 -13.50
C VAL A 47 19.29 0.87 -13.35
N ASP A 48 19.39 1.58 -14.47
CA ASP A 48 19.86 2.97 -14.54
C ASP A 48 18.73 3.89 -15.01
N GLU A 49 17.66 3.93 -14.22
CA GLU A 49 16.52 4.81 -14.47
C GLU A 49 15.96 5.38 -13.16
N THR A 50 15.37 6.59 -13.22
CA THR A 50 14.62 7.14 -12.10
C THR A 50 13.17 6.66 -12.20
N ILE A 51 12.71 5.88 -11.21
CA ILE A 51 11.37 5.33 -11.18
C ILE A 51 10.51 6.17 -10.22
N GLU A 52 9.51 6.85 -10.76
CA GLU A 52 8.66 7.73 -9.97
C GLU A 52 7.57 6.96 -9.19
N THR A 53 7.07 5.87 -9.76
CA THR A 53 5.98 5.07 -9.17
C THR A 53 6.18 3.59 -9.46
N ALA A 54 5.85 2.74 -8.48
CA ALA A 54 5.86 1.29 -8.66
C ALA A 54 4.69 0.78 -9.52
N THR A 55 3.70 1.61 -9.85
CA THR A 55 2.46 1.15 -10.51
C THR A 55 2.72 0.36 -11.80
N PRO A 56 3.55 0.79 -12.78
CA PRO A 56 3.77 0.01 -13.99
C PRO A 56 4.46 -1.34 -13.72
N ILE A 57 5.37 -1.37 -12.76
CA ILE A 57 6.08 -2.59 -12.33
C ILE A 57 5.08 -3.59 -11.73
N LEU A 58 4.26 -3.11 -10.80
CA LEU A 58 3.23 -3.93 -10.14
C LEU A 58 2.20 -4.47 -11.12
N GLU A 59 1.73 -3.65 -12.08
CA GLU A 59 0.79 -4.11 -13.10
C GLU A 59 1.39 -5.27 -13.94
N CYS A 60 2.65 -5.16 -14.35
CA CYS A 60 3.35 -6.23 -15.06
C CYS A 60 3.48 -7.51 -14.20
N MET A 61 3.86 -7.38 -12.92
CA MET A 61 3.96 -8.52 -12.01
C MET A 61 2.60 -9.17 -11.73
N LEU A 62 1.52 -8.39 -11.64
CA LEU A 62 0.16 -8.89 -11.45
C LEU A 62 -0.35 -9.61 -12.71
N ASP A 63 0.00 -9.13 -13.90
CA ASP A 63 -0.31 -9.82 -15.15
C ASP A 63 0.44 -11.14 -15.24
N TYR A 64 1.72 -11.16 -14.88
CA TYR A 64 2.50 -12.40 -14.76
C TYR A 64 1.85 -13.39 -13.79
N ALA A 65 1.46 -12.92 -12.59
CA ALA A 65 0.82 -13.76 -11.58
C ALA A 65 -0.50 -14.38 -12.09
N ALA A 66 -1.29 -13.60 -12.83
CA ALA A 66 -2.53 -14.09 -13.45
C ALA A 66 -2.23 -15.12 -14.57
N GLU A 67 -1.25 -14.85 -15.44
CA GLU A 67 -0.82 -15.80 -16.49
C GLU A 67 -0.29 -17.12 -15.91
N LYS A 68 0.39 -17.07 -14.76
CA LYS A 68 0.88 -18.26 -14.04
C LYS A 68 -0.19 -18.95 -13.20
N GLY A 69 -1.40 -18.39 -13.09
CA GLY A 69 -2.48 -18.95 -12.28
C GLY A 69 -2.27 -18.80 -10.76
N LEU A 70 -1.42 -17.87 -10.33
CA LEU A 70 -1.24 -17.56 -8.91
C LEU A 70 -2.44 -16.78 -8.35
N ILE A 71 -3.14 -16.05 -9.22
CA ILE A 71 -4.38 -15.31 -8.94
C ILE A 71 -5.35 -15.51 -10.12
N GLU A 72 -6.66 -15.36 -9.88
CA GLU A 72 -7.68 -15.40 -10.95
C GLU A 72 -7.79 -14.07 -11.73
N GLY A 73 -7.07 -13.04 -11.30
CA GLY A 73 -7.00 -11.73 -11.96
C GLY A 73 -8.20 -10.83 -11.74
N THR A 74 -9.06 -11.13 -10.76
CA THR A 74 -10.11 -10.19 -10.33
C THR A 74 -9.49 -8.97 -9.64
N THR A 75 -10.23 -7.85 -9.58
CA THR A 75 -9.73 -6.61 -8.95
C THR A 75 -9.34 -6.84 -7.49
N ASP A 76 -10.18 -7.55 -6.73
CA ASP A 76 -9.92 -7.81 -5.32
C ASP A 76 -8.67 -8.70 -5.13
N GLU A 77 -8.49 -9.74 -5.96
CA GLU A 77 -7.30 -10.60 -5.90
C GLU A 77 -6.03 -9.88 -6.31
N ARG A 78 -6.09 -9.05 -7.36
CA ARG A 78 -4.96 -8.18 -7.74
C ARG A 78 -4.60 -7.23 -6.60
N ASP A 79 -5.58 -6.65 -5.91
CA ASP A 79 -5.34 -5.77 -4.77
C ASP A 79 -4.73 -6.49 -3.56
N LEU A 80 -5.11 -7.75 -3.33
CA LEU A 80 -4.51 -8.59 -2.29
C LEU A 80 -3.05 -8.95 -2.66
N PHE A 81 -2.82 -9.34 -3.91
CA PHE A 81 -1.50 -9.79 -4.35
C PHE A 81 -0.48 -8.65 -4.49
N ASP A 82 -0.93 -7.46 -4.91
CA ASP A 82 -0.16 -6.22 -4.96
C ASP A 82 0.50 -5.93 -3.59
N THR A 83 -0.28 -5.99 -2.51
CA THR A 83 0.27 -5.72 -1.17
C THR A 83 1.27 -6.78 -0.72
N ARG A 84 1.11 -8.05 -1.13
CA ARG A 84 2.08 -9.12 -0.87
C ARG A 84 3.41 -8.88 -1.59
N ILE A 85 3.35 -8.44 -2.86
CA ILE A 85 4.55 -8.06 -3.61
C ILE A 85 5.25 -6.91 -2.89
N MET A 86 4.52 -5.86 -2.58
CA MET A 86 5.08 -4.67 -1.93
C MET A 86 5.60 -4.94 -0.51
N ASP A 87 4.99 -5.87 0.25
CA ASP A 87 5.49 -6.24 1.59
C ASP A 87 6.91 -6.81 1.56
N CYS A 88 7.31 -7.41 0.43
CA CYS A 88 8.68 -7.91 0.26
C CYS A 88 9.75 -6.81 0.35
N VAL A 89 9.37 -5.59 0.00
CA VAL A 89 10.24 -4.41 -0.02
C VAL A 89 9.86 -3.35 1.03
N MET A 90 9.01 -3.70 1.99
CA MET A 90 8.57 -2.78 3.04
C MET A 90 9.49 -2.80 4.26
N PRO A 91 9.79 -1.62 4.84
CA PRO A 91 10.44 -1.57 6.15
C PRO A 91 9.52 -2.13 7.25
N ARG A 92 10.11 -2.70 8.28
CA ARG A 92 9.37 -3.19 9.44
C ARG A 92 8.67 -2.02 10.19
N PRO A 93 7.53 -2.27 10.87
CA PRO A 93 6.85 -1.24 11.66
C PRO A 93 7.77 -0.49 12.62
N SER A 94 8.64 -1.21 13.33
CA SER A 94 9.61 -0.62 14.27
C SER A 94 10.59 0.34 13.60
N GLU A 95 11.01 0.05 12.37
CA GLU A 95 11.90 0.93 11.59
C GLU A 95 11.15 2.19 11.16
N VAL A 96 9.93 2.06 10.65
CA VAL A 96 9.10 3.21 10.27
C VAL A 96 8.83 4.13 11.45
N VAL A 97 8.50 3.58 12.62
CA VAL A 97 8.28 4.36 13.85
C VAL A 97 9.58 5.06 14.28
N ARG A 98 10.72 4.37 14.21
CA ARG A 98 12.02 4.95 14.53
C ARG A 98 12.36 6.13 13.61
N GLN A 99 12.16 5.96 12.30
CA GLN A 99 12.41 7.01 11.31
C GLN A 99 11.44 8.19 11.50
N PHE A 100 10.17 7.92 11.74
CA PHE A 100 9.20 8.96 12.02
C PHE A 100 9.62 9.83 13.20
N HIS A 101 10.05 9.23 14.31
CA HIS A 101 10.51 10.00 15.46
C HIS A 101 11.82 10.74 15.18
N ALA A 102 12.74 10.18 14.41
CA ALA A 102 13.96 10.88 14.02
C ALA A 102 13.64 12.15 13.21
N HIS A 103 12.73 12.06 12.24
CA HIS A 103 12.24 13.23 11.50
C HIS A 103 11.45 14.21 12.40
N TYR A 104 10.74 13.70 13.39
CA TYR A 104 9.98 14.54 14.32
C TYR A 104 10.89 15.43 15.19
N GLU A 105 12.11 14.99 15.51
CA GLU A 105 13.14 15.82 16.18
C GLU A 105 13.55 17.02 15.32
N GLU A 106 13.49 16.90 13.99
CA GLU A 106 13.72 18.02 13.07
C GLU A 106 12.50 18.95 13.04
N SER A 107 11.34 18.39 12.69
CA SER A 107 10.05 19.08 12.79
C SER A 107 8.88 18.08 12.65
N PRO A 108 7.68 18.40 13.19
CA PRO A 108 6.48 17.61 12.95
C PRO A 108 6.14 17.46 11.47
N ARG A 109 6.47 18.47 10.67
CA ARG A 109 6.23 18.43 9.21
C ARG A 109 7.12 17.40 8.52
N GLU A 110 8.43 17.37 8.82
CA GLU A 110 9.36 16.39 8.27
C GLU A 110 8.90 14.96 8.57
N ALA A 111 8.39 14.71 9.79
CA ALA A 111 7.87 13.40 10.17
C ALA A 111 6.62 13.00 9.35
N THR A 112 5.67 13.93 9.17
CA THR A 112 4.45 13.66 8.40
C THR A 112 4.75 13.54 6.91
N ASP A 113 5.65 14.36 6.37
CA ASP A 113 6.09 14.29 4.96
C ASP A 113 6.79 12.95 4.68
N TYR A 114 7.69 12.50 5.56
CA TYR A 114 8.30 11.16 5.48
C TYR A 114 7.24 10.06 5.45
N TYR A 115 6.32 10.07 6.40
CA TYR A 115 5.31 9.01 6.51
C TYR A 115 4.32 9.03 5.33
N TYR A 116 3.99 10.20 4.81
CA TYR A 116 3.17 10.33 3.60
C TYR A 116 3.89 9.79 2.36
N ALA A 117 5.16 10.18 2.18
CA ALA A 117 5.98 9.68 1.08
C ALA A 117 6.13 8.15 1.11
N LEU A 118 6.40 7.57 2.29
CA LEU A 118 6.43 6.13 2.49
C LEU A 118 5.09 5.47 2.11
N SER A 119 3.98 6.06 2.54
CA SER A 119 2.63 5.53 2.27
C SER A 119 2.27 5.55 0.77
N ILE A 120 2.80 6.52 0.01
CA ILE A 120 2.68 6.57 -1.45
C ILE A 120 3.62 5.54 -2.10
N ALA A 121 4.90 5.55 -1.72
CA ALA A 121 5.91 4.66 -2.32
C ALA A 121 5.56 3.17 -2.13
N SER A 122 4.97 2.82 -0.99
CA SER A 122 4.50 1.46 -0.69
C SER A 122 3.20 1.06 -1.40
N ASN A 123 2.65 1.91 -2.24
CA ASN A 123 1.33 1.75 -2.86
C ASN A 123 0.17 1.55 -1.85
N TYR A 124 0.40 1.83 -0.55
CA TYR A 124 -0.68 1.87 0.44
C TYR A 124 -1.68 2.98 0.10
N ILE A 125 -1.20 4.20 -0.16
CA ILE A 125 -1.99 5.25 -0.79
C ILE A 125 -1.95 5.02 -2.31
N ARG A 126 -3.06 4.58 -2.87
CA ARG A 126 -3.16 4.23 -4.30
C ARG A 126 -3.27 5.49 -5.16
N LYS A 127 -2.18 6.25 -5.21
CA LYS A 127 -2.09 7.56 -5.89
C LYS A 127 -2.59 7.50 -7.32
N ALA A 128 -2.21 6.49 -8.10
CA ALA A 128 -2.63 6.31 -9.48
C ALA A 128 -4.16 6.13 -9.64
N ARG A 129 -4.86 5.65 -8.61
CA ARG A 129 -6.33 5.60 -8.58
C ARG A 129 -6.93 6.91 -8.09
N ILE A 130 -6.33 7.53 -7.09
CA ILE A 130 -6.78 8.81 -6.53
C ILE A 130 -6.72 9.91 -7.59
N ASP A 131 -5.70 9.92 -8.44
CA ASP A 131 -5.54 10.90 -9.53
C ASP A 131 -6.63 10.81 -10.61
N LYS A 132 -7.41 9.73 -10.63
CA LYS A 132 -8.60 9.58 -11.49
C LYS A 132 -9.85 10.21 -10.88
N ASN A 133 -9.83 10.60 -9.60
CA ASN A 133 -10.97 11.26 -8.97
C ASN A 133 -11.34 12.54 -9.70
N ILE A 134 -12.64 12.79 -9.86
CA ILE A 134 -13.15 13.99 -10.46
C ILE A 134 -13.62 14.93 -9.36
N ALA A 135 -13.12 16.15 -9.33
CA ALA A 135 -13.49 17.14 -8.33
C ALA A 135 -13.88 18.48 -8.98
N TRP A 136 -14.89 19.13 -8.43
CA TRP A 136 -15.31 20.47 -8.84
C TRP A 136 -15.95 21.22 -7.68
N LYS A 137 -16.12 22.54 -7.84
CA LYS A 137 -16.84 23.38 -6.89
C LYS A 137 -18.23 23.74 -7.45
N THR A 138 -19.22 23.74 -6.57
CA THR A 138 -20.60 24.15 -6.89
C THR A 138 -21.02 25.26 -5.93
N ALA A 139 -21.36 26.42 -6.48
CA ALA A 139 -21.86 27.54 -5.68
C ALA A 139 -23.26 27.23 -5.12
N THR A 140 -23.46 27.52 -3.84
CA THR A 140 -24.75 27.40 -3.15
C THR A 140 -25.04 28.65 -2.34
N GLU A 141 -26.25 28.75 -1.79
CA GLU A 141 -26.62 29.85 -0.89
C GLU A 141 -25.83 29.87 0.42
N PHE A 142 -25.14 28.74 0.78
CA PHE A 142 -24.30 28.61 1.97
C PHE A 142 -22.80 28.74 1.67
N GLY A 143 -22.44 29.08 0.42
CA GLY A 143 -21.07 29.12 -0.07
C GLY A 143 -20.74 28.02 -1.07
N ASP A 144 -19.49 27.92 -1.48
CA ASP A 144 -19.01 26.90 -2.40
C ASP A 144 -18.89 25.54 -1.72
N LEU A 145 -19.47 24.53 -2.35
CA LEU A 145 -19.31 23.12 -1.95
C LEU A 145 -18.28 22.43 -2.84
N ASP A 146 -17.34 21.73 -2.24
CA ASP A 146 -16.45 20.80 -2.93
C ASP A 146 -17.20 19.49 -3.19
N VAL A 147 -17.30 19.12 -4.48
CA VAL A 147 -17.95 17.87 -4.91
C VAL A 147 -16.90 16.97 -5.53
N THR A 148 -16.90 15.70 -5.15
CA THR A 148 -15.93 14.71 -5.63
C THR A 148 -16.64 13.42 -6.03
N ILE A 149 -16.29 12.89 -7.21
CA ILE A 149 -16.55 11.50 -7.58
C ILE A 149 -15.30 10.71 -7.26
N ASN A 150 -15.38 9.86 -6.22
CA ASN A 150 -14.27 9.06 -5.75
C ASN A 150 -14.15 7.78 -6.60
N LEU A 151 -13.26 7.80 -7.60
CA LEU A 151 -12.95 6.67 -8.47
C LEU A 151 -11.79 5.80 -7.95
N SER A 152 -11.16 6.20 -6.84
CA SER A 152 -10.07 5.44 -6.23
C SER A 152 -10.52 4.14 -5.59
N LYS A 153 -11.81 4.06 -5.19
CA LYS A 153 -12.39 2.86 -4.62
C LYS A 153 -12.93 1.97 -5.75
N PRO A 154 -12.33 0.79 -6.00
CA PRO A 154 -12.74 -0.06 -7.12
C PRO A 154 -14.17 -0.59 -6.93
N GLU A 155 -14.88 -0.78 -8.06
CA GLU A 155 -16.12 -1.56 -8.07
C GLU A 155 -15.80 -3.04 -7.83
N LYS A 156 -16.64 -3.71 -7.06
CA LYS A 156 -16.47 -5.14 -6.78
C LYS A 156 -16.84 -5.98 -7.99
N ASP A 157 -15.97 -6.93 -8.34
CA ASP A 157 -16.27 -7.95 -9.35
C ASP A 157 -17.44 -8.85 -8.86
N PRO A 158 -18.43 -9.19 -9.71
CA PRO A 158 -19.49 -10.11 -9.36
C PRO A 158 -18.99 -11.48 -8.83
N ARG A 159 -17.85 -11.97 -9.30
CA ARG A 159 -17.22 -13.20 -8.81
C ARG A 159 -16.78 -13.07 -7.36
N ASP A 160 -16.17 -11.93 -7.00
CA ASP A 160 -15.72 -11.65 -5.63
C ASP A 160 -16.92 -11.45 -4.70
N ILE A 161 -18.01 -10.83 -5.17
CA ILE A 161 -19.27 -10.73 -4.43
C ILE A 161 -19.84 -12.13 -4.14
N ALA A 162 -19.79 -13.05 -5.10
CA ALA A 162 -20.27 -14.40 -4.92
C ALA A 162 -19.40 -15.19 -3.92
N LYS A 163 -18.06 -15.10 -4.02
CA LYS A 163 -17.11 -15.67 -3.06
C LYS A 163 -17.34 -15.12 -1.66
N ALA A 164 -17.52 -13.80 -1.54
CA ALA A 164 -17.74 -13.12 -0.28
C ALA A 164 -19.00 -13.61 0.46
N LYS A 165 -20.09 -13.91 -0.26
CA LYS A 165 -21.32 -14.46 0.32
C LYS A 165 -21.16 -15.87 0.89
N LEU A 166 -20.24 -16.66 0.35
CA LEU A 166 -19.96 -18.03 0.79
C LEU A 166 -18.88 -18.11 1.87
N ALA A 167 -18.09 -17.03 2.03
CA ALA A 167 -17.00 -16.99 3.00
C ALA A 167 -17.56 -16.90 4.44
N LYS A 168 -16.95 -17.67 5.34
CA LYS A 168 -17.25 -17.53 6.77
C LYS A 168 -16.77 -16.17 7.27
N ALA A 169 -17.56 -15.52 8.14
CA ALA A 169 -17.10 -14.33 8.82
C ALA A 169 -15.84 -14.64 9.65
N ALA A 170 -14.76 -13.98 9.34
CA ALA A 170 -13.55 -14.04 10.16
C ALA A 170 -13.70 -13.08 11.34
N GLY A 171 -13.37 -13.53 12.54
CA GLY A 171 -13.39 -12.70 13.75
C GLY A 171 -12.17 -11.81 13.92
N TYR A 172 -11.26 -11.79 12.95
CA TYR A 172 -10.00 -11.04 12.98
C TYR A 172 -9.63 -10.56 11.57
N PRO A 173 -9.21 -9.29 11.43
CA PRO A 173 -9.28 -8.18 12.39
C PRO A 173 -10.74 -7.82 12.74
N LYS A 174 -10.97 -7.24 13.90
CA LYS A 174 -12.33 -6.90 14.36
C LYS A 174 -13.00 -5.81 13.54
N CYS A 175 -12.23 -4.89 13.01
CA CYS A 175 -12.73 -3.78 12.18
C CYS A 175 -11.68 -3.37 11.13
N LEU A 176 -12.05 -2.49 10.19
CA LEU A 176 -11.17 -2.01 9.10
C LEU A 176 -10.08 -1.03 9.56
N LEU A 177 -10.20 -0.46 10.77
CA LEU A 177 -9.31 0.57 11.31
C LEU A 177 -8.50 0.09 12.53
N CYS A 178 -8.83 -1.10 13.07
CA CYS A 178 -8.13 -1.62 14.25
C CYS A 178 -6.64 -1.85 13.99
N ARG A 179 -5.83 -1.76 15.03
CA ARG A 179 -4.38 -2.00 14.98
C ARG A 179 -4.02 -3.36 14.38
N GLU A 180 -4.87 -4.35 14.56
CA GLU A 180 -4.68 -5.71 14.02
C GLU A 180 -4.59 -5.75 12.48
N ASN A 181 -4.93 -4.65 11.79
CA ASN A 181 -4.78 -4.54 10.34
C ASN A 181 -3.33 -4.37 9.89
N GLU A 182 -2.43 -3.85 10.72
CA GLU A 182 -1.04 -3.63 10.33
C GLU A 182 -0.36 -4.95 9.95
N GLY A 183 0.05 -5.07 8.68
CA GLY A 183 0.65 -6.30 8.15
C GLY A 183 -0.33 -7.43 7.83
N TYR A 184 -1.64 -7.17 7.86
CA TYR A 184 -2.65 -8.19 7.60
C TYR A 184 -2.80 -8.47 6.09
N ALA A 185 -2.69 -9.76 5.71
CA ALA A 185 -2.70 -10.17 4.30
C ALA A 185 -4.06 -9.99 3.59
N GLY A 186 -5.13 -9.80 4.35
CA GLY A 186 -6.46 -9.64 3.78
C GLY A 186 -7.12 -10.95 3.35
N HIS A 187 -8.33 -10.83 2.86
CA HIS A 187 -9.11 -11.90 2.22
C HIS A 187 -10.31 -11.28 1.47
N VAL A 188 -11.10 -12.08 0.77
CA VAL A 188 -12.23 -11.63 -0.08
C VAL A 188 -13.21 -10.63 0.60
N ASN A 189 -13.32 -10.64 1.92
CA ASN A 189 -14.20 -9.75 2.69
C ASN A 189 -13.45 -8.68 3.50
N HIS A 190 -12.12 -8.67 3.45
CA HIS A 190 -11.32 -7.75 4.22
C HIS A 190 -10.07 -7.34 3.41
N PRO A 191 -9.85 -6.04 3.18
CA PRO A 191 -8.74 -5.59 2.36
C PRO A 191 -7.38 -5.97 2.97
N ALA A 192 -6.41 -6.24 2.11
CA ALA A 192 -5.03 -6.40 2.54
C ALA A 192 -4.46 -5.09 3.12
N ARG A 193 -3.59 -5.24 4.11
CA ARG A 193 -2.93 -4.15 4.84
C ARG A 193 -1.45 -4.47 5.10
N GLU A 194 -0.83 -5.30 4.27
CA GLU A 194 0.58 -5.71 4.44
C GLU A 194 1.52 -4.50 4.32
N THR A 195 1.17 -3.52 3.48
CA THR A 195 1.91 -2.26 3.33
C THR A 195 1.49 -1.16 4.30
N HIS A 196 0.49 -1.42 5.15
CA HIS A 196 0.03 -0.47 6.15
C HIS A 196 1.01 -0.40 7.32
N ARG A 197 1.32 0.80 7.77
CA ARG A 197 2.12 1.08 8.98
C ARG A 197 1.38 2.10 9.84
N LEU A 198 1.43 1.90 11.14
CA LEU A 198 0.80 2.76 12.13
C LEU A 198 1.86 3.51 12.92
N ILE A 199 1.65 4.79 13.14
CA ILE A 199 2.52 5.60 14.02
C ILE A 199 1.83 5.71 15.38
N PRO A 200 2.43 5.13 16.43
CA PRO A 200 1.90 5.28 17.79
C PRO A 200 2.11 6.72 18.27
N LEU A 201 1.06 7.27 18.89
CA LEU A 201 1.05 8.59 19.50
C LEU A 201 0.65 8.49 20.96
N ASP A 202 1.16 9.37 21.80
CA ASP A 202 0.62 9.64 23.13
C ASP A 202 -0.13 10.98 23.07
N LEU A 203 -1.42 10.95 23.32
CA LEU A 203 -2.24 12.14 23.41
C LEU A 203 -2.87 12.23 24.81
N ALA A 204 -2.38 13.17 25.60
CA ALA A 204 -2.81 13.40 26.98
C ALA A 204 -2.69 12.17 27.89
N GLY A 205 -1.63 11.35 27.71
CA GLY A 205 -1.38 10.15 28.50
C GLY A 205 -2.19 8.92 28.06
N HIS A 206 -2.81 9.00 26.88
CA HIS A 206 -3.54 7.87 26.28
C HIS A 206 -2.88 7.41 24.97
N PRO A 207 -2.85 6.09 24.69
CA PRO A 207 -2.29 5.56 23.46
C PRO A 207 -3.24 5.78 22.28
N TRP A 208 -2.71 6.38 21.22
CA TRP A 208 -3.39 6.62 19.94
C TRP A 208 -2.52 6.15 18.79
N PHE A 209 -3.09 6.08 17.60
CA PHE A 209 -2.37 5.78 16.38
C PHE A 209 -2.74 6.77 15.28
N LEU A 210 -1.74 7.17 14.49
CA LEU A 210 -1.91 7.93 13.26
C LEU A 210 -1.78 6.97 12.07
N GLN A 211 -2.68 7.10 11.10
CA GLN A 211 -2.59 6.44 9.81
C GLN A 211 -3.11 7.35 8.69
N TYR A 212 -2.57 7.18 7.48
CA TYR A 212 -3.17 7.77 6.30
C TYR A 212 -4.32 6.89 5.77
N SER A 213 -5.27 7.51 5.06
CA SER A 213 -6.32 6.79 4.34
C SER A 213 -5.83 6.35 2.96
N PRO A 214 -6.05 5.08 2.56
CA PRO A 214 -5.60 4.58 1.26
C PRO A 214 -6.46 5.06 0.08
N TYR A 215 -7.70 5.50 0.32
CA TYR A 215 -8.68 5.90 -0.71
C TYR A 215 -9.24 7.27 -0.38
N THR A 216 -8.50 8.33 -0.71
CA THR A 216 -8.84 9.69 -0.30
C THR A 216 -9.41 10.51 -1.43
N TYR A 217 -10.23 11.49 -1.06
CA TYR A 217 -10.68 12.58 -1.91
C TYR A 217 -10.09 13.94 -1.48
N TYR A 218 -9.35 13.97 -0.37
CA TYR A 218 -8.49 15.08 0.04
C TYR A 218 -7.04 14.59 0.16
N ASN A 219 -6.10 15.43 -0.24
CA ASN A 219 -4.68 15.13 -0.08
C ASN A 219 -4.35 14.99 1.42
N GLU A 220 -3.41 14.10 1.74
CA GLU A 220 -2.87 13.91 3.10
C GLU A 220 -3.96 13.61 4.16
N HIS A 221 -5.10 13.05 3.72
CA HIS A 221 -6.16 12.67 4.65
C HIS A 221 -5.68 11.58 5.60
N CYS A 222 -5.64 11.90 6.89
CA CYS A 222 -5.22 10.98 7.93
C CYS A 222 -6.35 10.71 8.94
N ILE A 223 -6.16 9.66 9.71
CA ILE A 223 -7.04 9.24 10.79
C ILE A 223 -6.19 9.11 12.05
N VAL A 224 -6.66 9.72 13.13
CA VAL A 224 -6.12 9.50 14.48
C VAL A 224 -7.14 8.69 15.24
N LEU A 225 -6.76 7.50 15.69
CA LEU A 225 -7.65 6.55 16.35
C LEU A 225 -7.10 6.15 17.72
N ASN A 226 -8.02 5.92 18.67
CA ASN A 226 -7.67 5.37 19.97
C ASN A 226 -7.38 3.88 19.84
N SER A 227 -6.52 3.35 20.69
CA SER A 227 -6.16 1.93 20.74
C SER A 227 -7.17 1.07 21.50
N ASP A 228 -8.12 1.68 22.25
CA ASP A 228 -9.10 1.00 23.12
C ASP A 228 -10.41 0.70 22.40
#